data_7208c4a1d1f5e05b02d21e30409f73be
#
_entry.id   7208c4a1d1f5e05b02d21e30409f73be
#
_cell.length_a   1.000
_cell.length_b   1.000
_cell.length_c   1.000
_cell.angle_alpha   90.00
_cell.angle_beta   90.00
_cell.angle_gamma   90.00
#
_symmetry.space_group_name_H-M   'P 1'
#
loop_
_entity.id
_entity.type
_entity.pdbx_description
1 polymer ?
#
loop_
_entity_poly.entity_id
_entity_poly.type
_entity_poly.pdbx_seq_one_letter_code
_entity_poly.pdbx_strand_id
1 'polypeptide(L)'
;SDQSLTLSSVTYFDRKKMGGIAQKSIESDKSIIREFIEIVGDIDFSTLTKKQVSHYIDVQTKLPPNRTKSPKYRSLSIQEIVLLDLPDKETQNPLNINKKLTKLTSFGNWGVRQGLLQSNPFRDMKLSIKKGRTERKPFTLPELKKILKPETYLDNTVHFKHPIHNYGGAKLGNAY
;
A
#
# COMPACT_ATOMS: atom_id res chain seq x y z
N SER A 1 19.10 14.18 -17.56
CA SER A 1 17.96 15.08 -17.28
C SER A 1 17.85 15.29 -15.79
N ASP A 2 17.82 16.55 -15.34
CA ASP A 2 17.68 16.89 -13.91
C ASP A 2 16.30 16.52 -13.34
N GLN A 3 15.43 15.95 -14.15
CA GLN A 3 14.06 15.56 -13.83
C GLN A 3 13.80 14.07 -14.04
N SER A 4 14.83 13.22 -13.97
CA SER A 4 14.65 11.78 -14.05
C SER A 4 13.77 11.26 -12.90
N LEU A 5 13.12 10.11 -13.11
CA LEU A 5 12.31 9.46 -12.06
C LEU A 5 13.14 9.21 -10.79
N THR A 6 14.40 8.81 -10.94
CA THR A 6 15.31 8.57 -9.80
C THR A 6 15.53 9.84 -9.00
N LEU A 7 15.94 10.94 -9.62
CA LEU A 7 16.21 12.21 -8.93
C LEU A 7 14.94 12.80 -8.32
N SER A 8 13.82 12.74 -9.06
CA SER A 8 12.52 13.18 -8.55
C SER A 8 12.09 12.38 -7.33
N SER A 9 12.36 11.07 -7.29
CA SER A 9 12.05 10.22 -6.14
C SER A 9 12.85 10.60 -4.89
N VAL A 10 14.11 10.97 -5.04
CA VAL A 10 14.96 11.45 -3.92
C VAL A 10 14.32 12.69 -3.29
N THR A 11 13.98 13.69 -4.09
CA THR A 11 13.33 14.92 -3.61
C THR A 11 11.98 14.63 -2.94
N TYR A 12 11.18 13.71 -3.52
CA TYR A 12 9.91 13.29 -2.93
C TYR A 12 10.09 12.70 -1.54
N PHE A 13 11.07 11.81 -1.35
CA PHE A 13 11.31 11.17 -0.06
C PHE A 13 11.92 12.10 0.97
N ASP A 14 12.78 13.05 0.57
CA ASP A 14 13.30 14.06 1.47
C ASP A 14 12.18 14.93 2.04
N ARG A 15 11.24 15.34 1.21
CA ARG A 15 10.04 16.06 1.68
C ARG A 15 9.15 15.23 2.60
N LYS A 16 9.01 13.93 2.34
CA LYS A 16 8.28 13.02 3.25
C LYS A 16 8.93 12.91 4.63
N LYS A 17 10.26 12.84 4.68
CA LYS A 17 11.02 12.84 5.95
C LYS A 17 10.78 14.13 6.73
N MET A 18 10.86 15.28 6.06
CA MET A 18 10.57 16.58 6.68
C MET A 18 9.13 16.66 7.22
N GLY A 19 8.18 15.99 6.58
CA GLY A 19 6.78 15.88 7.03
C GLY A 19 6.54 14.89 8.17
N GLY A 20 7.59 14.29 8.76
CA GLY A 20 7.47 13.38 9.92
C GLY A 20 6.95 11.98 9.60
N ILE A 21 6.98 11.55 8.33
CA ILE A 21 6.57 10.19 7.95
C ILE A 21 7.56 9.16 8.51
N ALA A 22 7.02 8.09 9.10
CA ALA A 22 7.83 7.03 9.70
C ALA A 22 8.81 6.40 8.69
N GLN A 23 10.08 6.21 9.08
CA GLN A 23 11.15 5.69 8.23
C GLN A 23 10.78 4.36 7.55
N LYS A 24 10.13 3.44 8.28
CA LYS A 24 9.68 2.15 7.73
C LYS A 24 8.70 2.31 6.57
N SER A 25 7.81 3.30 6.64
CA SER A 25 6.87 3.61 5.55
C SER A 25 7.60 4.17 4.33
N ILE A 26 8.59 5.04 4.55
CA ILE A 26 9.42 5.61 3.48
C ILE A 26 10.19 4.50 2.76
N GLU A 27 10.83 3.57 3.49
CA GLU A 27 11.59 2.47 2.87
C GLU A 27 10.68 1.54 2.04
N SER A 28 9.47 1.28 2.51
CA SER A 28 8.47 0.53 1.74
C SER A 28 8.10 1.24 0.43
N ASP A 29 7.84 2.54 0.50
CA ASP A 29 7.48 3.35 -0.67
C ASP A 29 8.66 3.45 -1.66
N LYS A 30 9.89 3.59 -1.15
CA LYS A 30 11.13 3.59 -1.96
C LYS A 30 11.30 2.29 -2.75
N SER A 31 11.04 1.15 -2.11
CA SER A 31 11.11 -0.15 -2.77
C SER A 31 10.15 -0.24 -3.95
N ILE A 32 8.93 0.29 -3.80
CA ILE A 32 7.92 0.30 -4.86
C ILE A 32 8.32 1.22 -6.02
N ILE A 33 8.80 2.43 -5.74
CA ILE A 33 9.21 3.37 -6.79
C ILE A 33 10.46 2.84 -7.52
N ARG A 34 11.41 2.24 -6.79
CA ARG A 34 12.59 1.62 -7.38
C ARG A 34 12.21 0.47 -8.33
N GLU A 35 11.28 -0.39 -7.92
CA GLU A 35 10.76 -1.46 -8.78
C GLU A 35 10.04 -0.90 -10.02
N PHE A 36 9.31 0.20 -9.88
CA PHE A 36 8.68 0.88 -11.01
C PHE A 36 9.74 1.37 -12.01
N ILE A 37 10.80 2.04 -11.53
CA ILE A 37 11.91 2.51 -12.37
C ILE A 37 12.67 1.34 -13.02
N GLU A 38 12.85 0.21 -12.31
CA GLU A 38 13.48 -0.99 -12.86
C GLU A 38 12.70 -1.54 -14.08
N ILE A 39 11.36 -1.43 -14.06
CA ILE A 39 10.49 -1.93 -15.15
C ILE A 39 10.38 -0.95 -16.30
N VAL A 40 10.19 0.34 -16.04
CA VAL A 40 9.91 1.33 -17.08
C VAL A 40 11.16 2.07 -17.57
N GLY A 41 12.27 1.95 -16.83
CA GLY A 41 13.49 2.72 -17.04
C GLY A 41 13.51 4.05 -16.28
N ASP A 42 14.70 4.61 -16.10
CA ASP A 42 14.87 5.94 -15.48
C ASP A 42 14.66 7.05 -16.50
N ILE A 43 13.40 7.22 -16.90
CA ILE A 43 12.98 8.24 -17.87
C ILE A 43 12.78 9.60 -17.20
N ASP A 44 12.66 10.65 -18.01
CA ASP A 44 12.24 11.97 -17.53
C ASP A 44 10.80 11.90 -16.99
N PHE A 45 10.59 12.44 -15.80
CA PHE A 45 9.28 12.36 -15.13
C PHE A 45 8.17 13.02 -15.96
N SER A 46 8.50 14.11 -16.66
CA SER A 46 7.54 14.81 -17.53
C SER A 46 7.03 13.98 -18.72
N THR A 47 7.81 12.98 -19.12
CA THR A 47 7.48 12.08 -20.25
C THR A 47 6.68 10.85 -19.83
N LEU A 48 6.41 10.69 -18.53
CA LEU A 48 5.66 9.56 -18.01
C LEU A 48 4.19 9.60 -18.44
N THR A 49 3.73 8.55 -19.08
CA THR A 49 2.38 8.40 -19.61
C THR A 49 1.67 7.16 -19.05
N LYS A 50 0.37 7.06 -19.28
CA LYS A 50 -0.41 5.86 -18.94
C LYS A 50 0.11 4.58 -19.63
N LYS A 51 0.80 4.70 -20.77
CA LYS A 51 1.39 3.56 -21.48
C LYS A 51 2.47 2.86 -20.65
N GLN A 52 3.37 3.62 -20.03
CA GLN A 52 4.40 3.05 -19.15
C GLN A 52 3.78 2.46 -17.87
N VAL A 53 2.73 3.09 -17.33
CA VAL A 53 2.00 2.55 -16.17
C VAL A 53 1.30 1.23 -16.54
N SER A 54 0.68 1.13 -17.71
CA SER A 54 0.08 -0.10 -18.22
C SER A 54 1.13 -1.21 -18.36
N HIS A 55 2.27 -0.90 -18.97
CA HIS A 55 3.39 -1.84 -19.07
C HIS A 55 3.86 -2.33 -17.69
N TYR A 56 3.99 -1.42 -16.72
CA TYR A 56 4.32 -1.78 -15.34
C TYR A 56 3.29 -2.79 -14.77
N ILE A 57 2.00 -2.54 -14.96
CA ILE A 57 0.93 -3.41 -14.47
C ILE A 57 1.03 -4.79 -15.12
N ASP A 58 1.23 -4.86 -16.44
CA ASP A 58 1.36 -6.11 -17.19
C ASP A 58 2.54 -6.95 -16.67
N VAL A 59 3.68 -6.32 -16.39
CA VAL A 59 4.82 -7.00 -15.77
C VAL A 59 4.49 -7.47 -14.36
N GLN A 60 3.85 -6.63 -13.54
CA GLN A 60 3.48 -6.98 -12.17
C GLN A 60 2.57 -8.22 -12.07
N THR A 61 1.68 -8.42 -13.04
CA THR A 61 0.82 -9.62 -13.09
C THR A 61 1.59 -10.93 -13.30
N LYS A 62 2.83 -10.85 -13.79
CA LYS A 62 3.72 -12.01 -14.04
C LYS A 62 4.74 -12.24 -12.94
N LEU A 63 4.84 -11.35 -11.95
CA LEU A 63 5.82 -11.44 -10.88
C LEU A 63 5.26 -12.14 -9.63
N PRO A 64 6.08 -12.93 -8.93
CA PRO A 64 5.69 -13.52 -7.65
C PRO A 64 5.65 -12.45 -6.55
N PRO A 65 4.83 -12.62 -5.49
CA PRO A 65 4.88 -11.76 -4.33
C PRO A 65 6.24 -11.89 -3.62
N ASN A 66 6.74 -10.78 -3.05
CA ASN A 66 7.97 -10.77 -2.25
C ASN A 66 9.21 -11.35 -2.98
N ARG A 67 9.35 -11.17 -4.30
CA ARG A 67 10.45 -11.71 -5.12
C ARG A 67 11.83 -11.46 -4.52
N THR A 68 12.07 -10.28 -3.96
CA THR A 68 13.37 -9.87 -3.39
C THR A 68 13.72 -10.58 -2.08
N LYS A 69 12.72 -11.15 -1.39
CA LYS A 69 12.91 -11.90 -0.14
C LYS A 69 12.92 -13.41 -0.36
N SER A 70 12.34 -13.88 -1.47
CA SER A 70 12.26 -15.30 -1.79
C SER A 70 13.62 -15.83 -2.23
N PRO A 71 14.15 -16.91 -1.60
CA PRO A 71 15.39 -17.55 -2.05
C PRO A 71 15.34 -17.99 -3.52
N LYS A 72 14.16 -18.37 -4.01
CA LYS A 72 13.92 -18.82 -5.38
C LYS A 72 14.11 -17.71 -6.41
N TYR A 73 13.76 -16.47 -6.08
CA TYR A 73 13.67 -15.37 -7.06
C TYR A 73 14.61 -14.19 -6.79
N ARG A 74 15.19 -14.08 -5.58
CA ARG A 74 15.97 -12.91 -5.17
C ARG A 74 17.22 -12.62 -6.01
N SER A 75 17.77 -13.64 -6.66
CA SER A 75 18.93 -13.54 -7.54
C SER A 75 18.59 -13.31 -9.01
N LEU A 76 17.31 -13.38 -9.37
CA LEU A 76 16.85 -13.23 -10.74
C LEU A 76 16.41 -11.78 -11.01
N SER A 77 16.70 -11.29 -12.22
CA SER A 77 16.14 -10.04 -12.73
C SER A 77 14.63 -10.18 -12.99
N ILE A 78 13.95 -9.05 -13.11
CA ILE A 78 12.52 -9.03 -13.47
C ILE A 78 12.29 -9.75 -14.81
N GLN A 79 13.16 -9.52 -15.80
CA GLN A 79 13.05 -10.13 -17.12
C GLN A 79 13.18 -11.66 -17.06
N GLU A 80 14.16 -12.18 -16.30
CA GLU A 80 14.34 -13.62 -16.08
C GLU A 80 13.09 -14.24 -15.43
N ILE A 81 12.51 -13.56 -14.42
CA ILE A 81 11.30 -14.07 -13.75
C ILE A 81 10.11 -14.08 -14.71
N VAL A 82 9.94 -13.04 -15.54
CA VAL A 82 8.86 -12.97 -16.52
C VAL A 82 8.97 -14.09 -17.55
N LEU A 83 10.20 -14.46 -17.95
CA LEU A 83 10.45 -15.57 -18.88
C LEU A 83 10.14 -16.94 -18.28
N LEU A 84 10.08 -17.08 -16.95
CA LEU A 84 9.68 -18.34 -16.29
C LEU A 84 8.21 -18.68 -16.51
N ASP A 85 7.39 -17.74 -16.97
CA ASP A 85 5.96 -17.89 -17.21
C ASP A 85 5.22 -18.58 -16.06
N LEU A 86 5.31 -17.97 -14.87
CA LEU A 86 4.79 -18.53 -13.63
C LEU A 86 3.26 -18.71 -13.71
N PRO A 87 2.73 -19.80 -13.14
CA PRO A 87 1.28 -19.98 -13.07
C PRO A 87 0.63 -18.93 -12.16
N ASP A 88 -0.62 -18.55 -12.43
CA ASP A 88 -1.38 -17.51 -11.73
C ASP A 88 -1.35 -17.63 -10.21
N LYS A 89 -1.35 -18.87 -9.69
CA LYS A 89 -1.27 -19.14 -8.23
C LYS A 89 0.06 -18.73 -7.59
N GLU A 90 1.13 -18.61 -8.38
CA GLU A 90 2.46 -18.21 -7.93
C GLU A 90 2.71 -16.71 -8.14
N THR A 91 1.88 -16.03 -8.93
CA THR A 91 1.99 -14.59 -9.15
C THR A 91 1.24 -13.78 -8.09
N GLN A 92 1.55 -12.50 -8.01
CA GLN A 92 0.89 -11.64 -7.02
C GLN A 92 -0.56 -11.34 -7.42
N ASN A 93 -1.43 -11.24 -6.42
CA ASN A 93 -2.83 -10.96 -6.66
C ASN A 93 -3.07 -9.48 -7.02
N PRO A 94 -4.20 -9.14 -7.69
CA PRO A 94 -4.54 -7.77 -8.06
C PRO A 94 -4.59 -6.78 -6.88
N LEU A 95 -4.94 -7.24 -5.68
CA LEU A 95 -4.97 -6.38 -4.49
C LEU A 95 -3.57 -5.85 -4.13
N ASN A 96 -2.54 -6.70 -4.24
CA ASN A 96 -1.16 -6.29 -3.99
C ASN A 96 -0.67 -5.29 -5.04
N ILE A 97 -1.01 -5.49 -6.30
CA ILE A 97 -0.70 -4.55 -7.38
C ILE A 97 -1.38 -3.20 -7.11
N ASN A 98 -2.66 -3.21 -6.74
CA ASN A 98 -3.40 -2.00 -6.40
C ASN A 98 -2.82 -1.23 -5.20
N LYS A 99 -2.27 -1.93 -4.19
CA LYS A 99 -1.54 -1.29 -3.08
C LYS A 99 -0.30 -0.55 -3.57
N LYS A 100 0.47 -1.15 -4.48
CA LYS A 100 1.63 -0.50 -5.11
C LYS A 100 1.19 0.71 -5.94
N LEU A 101 0.15 0.58 -6.76
CA LEU A 101 -0.41 1.67 -7.56
C LEU A 101 -0.89 2.84 -6.69
N THR A 102 -1.43 2.58 -5.50
CA THR A 102 -1.79 3.65 -4.55
C THR A 102 -0.58 4.48 -4.15
N LYS A 103 0.58 3.84 -3.92
CA LYS A 103 1.83 4.55 -3.57
C LYS A 103 2.38 5.33 -4.76
N LEU A 104 2.36 4.74 -5.95
CA LEU A 104 2.76 5.41 -7.19
C LEU A 104 1.81 6.59 -7.53
N THR A 105 0.51 6.45 -7.29
CA THR A 105 -0.45 7.56 -7.42
C THR A 105 -0.08 8.74 -6.51
N SER A 106 0.36 8.47 -5.28
CA SER A 106 0.83 9.52 -4.36
C SER A 106 2.07 10.23 -4.88
N PHE A 107 3.02 9.49 -5.48
CA PHE A 107 4.19 10.04 -6.13
C PHE A 107 3.81 10.90 -7.36
N GLY A 108 2.91 10.40 -8.21
CA GLY A 108 2.39 11.14 -9.36
C GLY A 108 1.65 12.43 -8.95
N ASN A 109 0.83 12.38 -7.88
CA ASN A 109 0.17 13.58 -7.36
C ASN A 109 1.17 14.62 -6.85
N TRP A 110 2.28 14.17 -6.23
CA TRP A 110 3.37 15.06 -5.86
C TRP A 110 4.01 15.68 -7.10
N GLY A 111 4.28 14.88 -8.15
CA GLY A 111 4.82 15.39 -9.42
C GLY A 111 3.94 16.46 -10.06
N VAL A 112 2.62 16.30 -10.04
CA VAL A 112 1.68 17.32 -10.52
C VAL A 112 1.76 18.60 -9.68
N ARG A 113 1.80 18.49 -8.34
CA ARG A 113 1.93 19.67 -7.45
C ARG A 113 3.27 20.41 -7.61
N GLN A 114 4.33 19.71 -8.06
CA GLN A 114 5.63 20.32 -8.34
C GLN A 114 5.73 20.89 -9.76
N GLY A 115 4.69 20.73 -10.58
CA GLY A 115 4.72 21.15 -11.99
C GLY A 115 5.58 20.25 -12.90
N LEU A 116 5.99 19.07 -12.41
CA LEU A 116 6.76 18.07 -13.17
C LEU A 116 5.86 17.28 -14.13
N LEU A 117 4.58 17.16 -13.81
CA LEU A 117 3.56 16.48 -14.60
C LEU A 117 2.37 17.40 -14.83
N GLN A 118 1.80 17.36 -16.02
CA GLN A 118 0.52 18.05 -16.31
C GLN A 118 -0.66 17.31 -15.66
N SER A 119 -0.62 15.99 -15.64
CA SER A 119 -1.64 15.14 -15.02
C SER A 119 -1.00 13.88 -14.46
N ASN A 120 -1.67 13.26 -13.48
CA ASN A 120 -1.16 12.05 -12.86
C ASN A 120 -1.47 10.81 -13.72
N PRO A 121 -0.46 10.16 -14.34
CA PRO A 121 -0.68 9.00 -15.21
C PRO A 121 -1.12 7.73 -14.46
N PHE A 122 -0.94 7.67 -13.14
CA PHE A 122 -1.38 6.54 -12.31
C PHE A 122 -2.86 6.58 -11.94
N ARG A 123 -3.54 7.72 -12.21
CA ARG A 123 -4.96 7.87 -11.87
C ARG A 123 -5.81 6.90 -12.70
N ASP A 124 -6.75 6.22 -12.03
CA ASP A 124 -7.71 5.28 -12.62
C ASP A 124 -7.07 4.02 -13.26
N MET A 125 -5.82 3.70 -12.88
CA MET A 125 -5.09 2.53 -13.39
C MET A 125 -5.22 1.29 -12.50
N LYS A 126 -5.98 1.34 -11.41
CA LYS A 126 -6.18 0.19 -10.52
C LYS A 126 -6.95 -0.92 -11.23
N LEU A 127 -6.51 -2.16 -10.96
CA LEU A 127 -7.17 -3.36 -11.45
C LEU A 127 -8.53 -3.55 -10.77
N SER A 128 -9.54 -3.95 -11.55
CA SER A 128 -10.83 -4.35 -11.01
C SER A 128 -10.67 -5.64 -10.20
N ILE A 129 -11.02 -5.57 -8.93
CA ILE A 129 -11.06 -6.74 -8.06
C ILE A 129 -12.51 -7.21 -8.04
N LYS A 130 -12.78 -8.38 -8.64
CA LYS A 130 -14.04 -9.05 -8.38
C LYS A 130 -14.09 -9.25 -6.86
N LYS A 131 -14.99 -8.55 -6.19
CA LYS A 131 -15.35 -8.87 -4.81
C LYS A 131 -15.90 -10.30 -4.86
N GLY A 132 -15.02 -11.28 -4.69
CA GLY A 132 -15.48 -12.57 -4.22
C GLY A 132 -16.29 -12.24 -2.98
N ARG A 133 -17.53 -12.68 -2.97
CA ARG A 133 -18.39 -12.61 -1.79
C ARG A 133 -17.62 -13.34 -0.70
N THR A 134 -16.77 -12.64 0.02
CA THR A 134 -16.28 -13.08 1.30
C THR A 134 -17.53 -12.94 2.19
N GLU A 135 -18.39 -13.93 2.08
CA GLU A 135 -19.30 -14.20 3.15
C GLU A 135 -18.39 -14.48 4.33
N ARG A 136 -18.16 -13.45 5.14
CA ARG A 136 -17.77 -13.67 6.53
C ARG A 136 -18.93 -14.50 7.07
N LYS A 137 -18.75 -15.82 7.07
CA LYS A 137 -19.71 -16.70 7.73
C LYS A 137 -19.85 -16.14 9.13
N PRO A 138 -21.07 -15.74 9.54
CA PRO A 138 -21.27 -15.30 10.92
C PRO A 138 -20.75 -16.43 11.81
N PHE A 139 -20.05 -16.08 12.89
CA PHE A 139 -19.56 -17.05 13.84
C PHE A 139 -20.73 -17.94 14.28
N THR A 140 -20.55 -19.23 14.21
CA THR A 140 -21.54 -20.16 14.73
C THR A 140 -21.63 -20.01 16.26
N LEU A 141 -22.78 -20.31 16.83
CA LEU A 141 -22.98 -20.27 18.30
C LEU A 141 -21.88 -21.00 19.11
N PRO A 142 -21.34 -22.17 18.65
CA PRO A 142 -20.22 -22.82 19.32
C PRO A 142 -18.91 -22.00 19.25
N GLU A 143 -18.64 -21.32 18.13
CA GLU A 143 -17.45 -20.46 17.97
C GLU A 143 -17.57 -19.21 18.84
N LEU A 144 -18.75 -18.60 18.90
CA LEU A 144 -19.03 -17.48 19.81
C LEU A 144 -18.87 -17.89 21.28
N LYS A 145 -19.36 -19.06 21.68
CA LYS A 145 -19.17 -19.58 23.04
C LYS A 145 -17.71 -19.83 23.37
N LYS A 146 -16.88 -20.21 22.39
CA LYS A 146 -15.45 -20.44 22.57
C LYS A 146 -14.67 -19.12 22.72
N ILE A 147 -15.11 -18.07 22.03
CA ILE A 147 -14.52 -16.71 22.09
C ILE A 147 -14.98 -15.97 23.35
N LEU A 148 -16.23 -16.18 23.77
CA LEU A 148 -16.89 -15.51 24.91
C LEU A 148 -16.82 -16.31 26.22
N LYS A 149 -15.89 -17.27 26.35
CA LYS A 149 -15.67 -17.94 27.64
C LYS A 149 -15.25 -16.91 28.68
N PRO A 150 -15.94 -16.82 29.84
CA PRO A 150 -15.59 -15.87 30.91
C PRO A 150 -14.13 -16.00 31.37
N GLU A 151 -13.60 -17.21 31.33
CA GLU A 151 -12.23 -17.54 31.75
C GLU A 151 -11.15 -16.86 30.86
N THR A 152 -11.46 -16.54 29.60
CA THR A 152 -10.55 -15.84 28.70
C THR A 152 -10.49 -14.33 28.98
N TYR A 153 -11.50 -13.78 29.69
CA TYR A 153 -11.56 -12.36 30.05
C TYR A 153 -10.97 -12.06 31.44
N LEU A 154 -10.89 -13.07 32.31
CA LEU A 154 -10.39 -12.88 33.68
C LEU A 154 -8.86 -12.93 33.78
N ASP A 155 -8.17 -13.49 32.80
CA ASP A 155 -6.71 -13.61 32.80
C ASP A 155 -5.99 -12.48 32.06
N ASN A 156 -6.73 -11.59 31.37
CA ASN A 156 -6.21 -10.37 30.79
C ASN A 156 -6.56 -9.17 31.67
N THR A 157 -5.87 -9.01 32.78
CA THR A 157 -5.76 -7.72 33.47
C THR A 157 -4.96 -6.76 32.59
N VAL A 158 -5.55 -6.38 31.46
CA VAL A 158 -5.08 -5.21 30.73
C VAL A 158 -5.50 -4.00 31.55
N HIS A 159 -4.55 -3.43 32.27
CA HIS A 159 -4.69 -2.11 32.87
C HIS A 159 -4.93 -1.08 31.76
N PHE A 160 -6.17 -0.89 31.38
CA PHE A 160 -6.57 0.29 30.63
C PHE A 160 -6.48 1.51 31.58
N LYS A 161 -5.30 2.13 31.67
CA LYS A 161 -5.17 3.49 32.17
C LYS A 161 -5.62 4.47 31.06
N HIS A 162 -6.92 4.54 30.81
CA HIS A 162 -7.50 5.69 30.17
C HIS A 162 -8.09 6.60 31.24
N PRO A 163 -7.68 7.87 31.33
CA PRO A 163 -8.40 8.82 32.18
C PRO A 163 -9.81 8.96 31.62
N ILE A 164 -10.79 8.62 32.44
CA ILE A 164 -12.19 8.90 32.19
C ILE A 164 -12.33 10.42 32.17
N HIS A 165 -12.48 11.02 31.01
CA HIS A 165 -12.96 12.38 30.94
C HIS A 165 -14.41 12.40 31.44
N ASN A 166 -14.57 12.86 32.69
CA ASN A 166 -15.87 13.24 33.24
C ASN A 166 -16.40 14.42 32.41
N TYR A 167 -17.28 14.14 31.47
CA TYR A 167 -18.18 15.16 30.97
C TYR A 167 -19.15 15.49 32.10
N GLY A 168 -18.95 16.65 32.69
CA GLY A 168 -19.77 17.18 33.75
C GLY A 168 -21.24 17.19 33.33
N GLY A 169 -22.07 16.54 34.13
CA GLY A 169 -23.50 16.57 33.98
C GLY A 169 -24.03 17.98 34.11
N ALA A 170 -24.75 18.42 33.08
CA ALA A 170 -25.53 19.65 33.16
C ALA A 170 -26.59 19.49 34.25
N LYS A 171 -26.51 20.31 35.30
CA LYS A 171 -27.59 20.44 36.26
C LYS A 171 -28.77 21.10 35.57
N LEU A 172 -29.87 20.36 35.42
CA LEU A 172 -31.16 20.93 35.14
C LEU A 172 -31.57 21.79 36.35
N GLY A 173 -31.52 23.09 36.19
CA GLY A 173 -32.06 24.03 37.12
C GLY A 173 -33.58 23.99 37.11
N ASN A 174 -34.23 23.74 38.25
CA ASN A 174 -35.64 23.94 38.45
C ASN A 174 -35.94 25.43 38.38
N ALA A 175 -36.84 25.81 37.49
CA ALA A 175 -37.47 27.13 37.53
C ALA A 175 -38.72 27.08 38.38
N TYR A 176 -38.79 28.03 39.27
CA TYR A 176 -40.06 28.53 39.82
C TYR A 176 -40.46 29.74 38.96
#